data_f28afba10405a1c483b4b24b5f23a759
#
_entry.id   f28afba10405a1c483b4b24b5f23a759
#
_cell.length_a   1.000
_cell.length_b   1.000
_cell.length_c   1.000
_cell.angle_alpha   90.00
_cell.angle_beta   90.00
_cell.angle_gamma   90.00
#
_symmetry.space_group_name_H-M   'P 1'
#
loop_
_entity.id
_entity.type
_entity.pdbx_description
1 polymer ?
#
loop_
_entity_poly.entity_id
_entity_poly.type
_entity_poly.pdbx_seq_one_letter_code
_entity_poly.pdbx_strand_id
1 'polypeptide(L)'
;MRGVPAGRGSAQRSAHEGKAFPLVEFERVFGIGIARKTLIVYTEHMKKIGIVTGASSGMGEEFALEIARQKKCDEVWLIARRKERLDALCKKIETEKGVVPRPVCMDISGREGVERFAKLFEKEGGDFTVGILVNNAGFGTYGPFSETDVMRELDMIDLNCTALTGLCGVSLPYMTKGSVLINTASLASFSPLGNFAVYAATKAYVLNFTLALAAEVRDRGIRVCALCPGSVSTEFAEVASNGARKEVLHGVAADKTVAHCLKCAERGKKTALMTWKWKLFAAASRLLGRYAIARFTYKHWKRPYRK
;
A
#
# COMPACT_ATOMS: atom_id res chain seq x y z
N MET A 1 53.20 25.55 -35.74
CA MET A 1 52.41 26.77 -36.04
C MET A 1 50.99 26.34 -36.47
N ARG A 2 50.05 26.62 -35.74
CA ARG A 2 48.67 27.12 -35.90
C ARG A 2 47.82 26.67 -34.74
N GLY A 3 47.45 27.66 -33.93
CA GLY A 3 46.66 27.51 -32.74
C GLY A 3 45.17 27.26 -33.06
N VAL A 4 44.48 26.57 -32.12
CA VAL A 4 43.03 26.41 -32.10
C VAL A 4 42.51 27.24 -30.93
N PRO A 5 41.48 28.09 -31.09
CA PRO A 5 40.97 28.94 -30.02
C PRO A 5 40.01 28.17 -29.09
N ALA A 6 40.12 28.48 -27.80
CA ALA A 6 39.23 28.02 -26.77
C ALA A 6 37.83 28.67 -26.90
N GLY A 7 36.82 27.86 -27.19
CA GLY A 7 35.43 28.26 -27.12
C GLY A 7 34.87 28.01 -25.73
N ARG A 8 34.58 29.05 -24.94
CA ARG A 8 33.79 29.00 -23.71
C ARG A 8 32.33 28.84 -24.10
N GLY A 9 31.78 27.63 -23.94
CA GLY A 9 30.35 27.36 -24.02
C GLY A 9 29.70 27.54 -22.65
N SER A 10 28.92 28.61 -22.51
CA SER A 10 28.04 28.85 -21.38
C SER A 10 26.96 27.77 -21.32
N ALA A 11 26.99 26.93 -20.29
CA ALA A 11 25.94 25.99 -20.02
C ALA A 11 24.66 26.73 -19.54
N GLN A 12 23.76 26.96 -20.46
CA GLN A 12 22.37 27.31 -20.10
C GLN A 12 21.71 26.11 -19.38
N ARG A 13 21.45 26.28 -18.10
CA ARG A 13 20.57 25.38 -17.37
C ARG A 13 19.14 25.60 -17.88
N SER A 14 18.68 24.71 -18.75
CA SER A 14 17.25 24.62 -19.08
C SER A 14 16.47 24.14 -17.85
N ALA A 15 15.59 25.00 -17.34
CA ALA A 15 14.58 24.63 -16.38
C ALA A 15 13.68 23.58 -17.02
N HIS A 16 13.75 22.34 -16.56
CA HIS A 16 12.76 21.32 -16.89
C HIS A 16 11.46 21.66 -16.17
N GLU A 17 10.56 22.32 -16.87
CA GLU A 17 9.15 22.36 -16.52
C GLU A 17 8.63 20.92 -16.47
N GLY A 18 8.13 20.51 -15.30
CA GLY A 18 7.55 19.21 -15.08
C GLY A 18 6.36 18.99 -16.01
N LYS A 19 6.56 18.23 -17.08
CA LYS A 19 5.45 17.79 -17.93
C LYS A 19 4.54 16.88 -17.12
N ALA A 20 3.30 17.32 -16.93
CA ALA A 20 2.22 16.48 -16.41
C ALA A 20 2.10 15.23 -17.31
N PHE A 21 1.98 14.06 -16.69
CA PHE A 21 1.75 12.80 -17.41
C PHE A 21 0.45 12.94 -18.21
N PRO A 22 0.41 12.60 -19.51
CA PRO A 22 -0.79 12.81 -20.30
C PRO A 22 -1.88 11.84 -19.84
N LEU A 23 -2.95 12.37 -19.29
CA LEU A 23 -4.22 11.66 -18.97
C LEU A 23 -4.79 10.86 -20.15
N VAL A 24 -4.39 11.21 -21.38
CA VAL A 24 -4.81 10.57 -22.64
C VAL A 24 -4.39 9.08 -22.74
N GLU A 25 -3.31 8.65 -22.08
CA GLU A 25 -2.89 7.24 -22.09
C GLU A 25 -3.72 6.37 -21.13
N PHE A 26 -4.29 6.94 -20.09
CA PHE A 26 -5.11 6.22 -19.11
C PHE A 26 -6.48 5.80 -19.71
N GLU A 27 -7.09 6.66 -20.52
CA GLU A 27 -8.32 6.34 -21.28
C GLU A 27 -8.11 5.14 -22.22
N ARG A 28 -6.91 5.02 -22.80
CA ARG A 28 -6.57 3.97 -23.77
C ARG A 28 -6.41 2.58 -23.12
N VAL A 29 -6.01 2.51 -21.86
CA VAL A 29 -5.73 1.25 -21.15
C VAL A 29 -6.96 0.72 -20.42
N PHE A 30 -7.83 1.58 -19.91
CA PHE A 30 -8.96 1.19 -19.06
C PHE A 30 -10.34 1.45 -19.64
N GLY A 31 -10.45 2.12 -20.80
CA GLY A 31 -11.74 2.43 -21.43
C GLY A 31 -12.65 3.35 -20.58
N ILE A 32 -12.09 3.96 -19.54
CA ILE A 32 -12.81 4.83 -18.61
C ILE A 32 -12.59 6.27 -19.08
N GLY A 33 -13.61 6.90 -19.67
CA GLY A 33 -13.57 8.29 -20.10
C GLY A 33 -13.47 9.24 -18.91
N ILE A 34 -12.24 9.62 -18.57
CA ILE A 34 -12.03 10.71 -17.62
C ILE A 34 -12.23 12.01 -18.39
N ALA A 35 -13.35 12.70 -18.12
CA ALA A 35 -13.69 13.97 -18.75
C ALA A 35 -12.48 14.93 -18.65
N ARG A 36 -11.99 15.40 -19.81
CA ARG A 36 -10.98 16.45 -19.92
C ARG A 36 -11.44 17.67 -19.12
N LYS A 37 -10.95 17.82 -17.91
CA LYS A 37 -10.97 19.13 -17.23
C LYS A 37 -9.58 19.72 -17.30
N THR A 38 -9.52 20.85 -17.96
CA THR A 38 -8.56 21.94 -18.04
C THR A 38 -7.54 21.97 -16.90
N LEU A 39 -6.31 22.34 -17.25
CA LEU A 39 -5.21 22.72 -16.38
C LEU A 39 -5.71 23.28 -15.03
N ILE A 40 -5.70 22.44 -13.99
CA ILE A 40 -6.14 22.84 -12.66
C ILE A 40 -5.09 23.81 -12.13
N VAL A 41 -5.44 25.08 -12.07
CA VAL A 41 -4.74 26.07 -11.27
C VAL A 41 -4.89 25.60 -9.82
N TYR A 42 -3.80 25.13 -9.20
CA TYR A 42 -3.79 24.73 -7.80
C TYR A 42 -4.14 25.92 -6.92
N THR A 43 -5.38 25.99 -6.48
CA THR A 43 -5.79 26.90 -5.41
C THR A 43 -5.48 26.23 -4.08
N GLU A 44 -5.03 27.00 -3.09
CA GLU A 44 -4.66 26.55 -1.75
C GLU A 44 -5.80 25.86 -0.94
N HIS A 45 -6.95 25.63 -1.56
CA HIS A 45 -8.19 25.20 -0.90
C HIS A 45 -8.72 23.84 -1.37
N MET A 46 -7.93 23.04 -2.12
CA MET A 46 -8.40 21.70 -2.50
C MET A 46 -8.43 20.77 -1.29
N LYS A 47 -9.59 20.13 -1.07
CA LYS A 47 -9.78 19.12 -0.02
C LYS A 47 -8.73 18.02 -0.11
N LYS A 48 -8.01 17.78 0.98
CA LYS A 48 -7.00 16.74 1.06
C LYS A 48 -7.57 15.48 1.68
N ILE A 49 -7.58 14.36 0.95
CA ILE A 49 -8.11 13.09 1.43
C ILE A 49 -7.00 12.13 1.85
N GLY A 50 -7.29 11.40 2.93
CA GLY A 50 -6.58 10.16 3.28
C GLY A 50 -7.43 8.97 2.88
N ILE A 51 -6.80 7.89 2.39
CA ILE A 51 -7.49 6.66 2.00
C ILE A 51 -6.82 5.49 2.70
N VAL A 52 -7.61 4.68 3.42
CA VAL A 52 -7.13 3.48 4.11
C VAL A 52 -7.97 2.29 3.72
N THR A 53 -7.36 1.27 3.10
CA THR A 53 -8.03 0.02 2.77
C THR A 53 -7.83 -1.02 3.87
N GLY A 54 -8.83 -1.89 4.06
CA GLY A 54 -8.84 -2.83 5.17
C GLY A 54 -8.99 -2.14 6.53
N ALA A 55 -9.66 -0.98 6.58
CA ALA A 55 -9.78 -0.13 7.76
C ALA A 55 -10.59 -0.74 8.90
N SER A 56 -11.30 -1.84 8.68
CA SER A 56 -12.23 -2.42 9.68
C SER A 56 -11.56 -3.23 10.79
N SER A 57 -10.23 -3.39 10.80
CA SER A 57 -9.50 -4.08 11.87
C SER A 57 -7.98 -3.93 11.76
N GLY A 58 -7.29 -4.27 12.85
CA GLY A 58 -5.84 -4.44 12.93
C GLY A 58 -5.07 -3.21 12.47
N MET A 59 -4.04 -3.39 11.64
CA MET A 59 -3.21 -2.26 11.19
C MET A 59 -3.99 -1.22 10.38
N GLY A 60 -5.05 -1.62 9.64
CA GLY A 60 -5.88 -0.67 8.89
C GLY A 60 -6.65 0.29 9.80
N GLU A 61 -7.23 -0.22 10.88
CA GLU A 61 -7.89 0.58 11.92
C GLU A 61 -6.88 1.55 12.55
N GLU A 62 -5.70 1.05 12.94
CA GLU A 62 -4.65 1.88 13.54
C GLU A 62 -4.10 2.95 12.58
N PHE A 63 -3.96 2.64 11.27
CA PHE A 63 -3.60 3.66 10.28
C PHE A 63 -4.63 4.77 10.22
N ALA A 64 -5.92 4.44 10.21
CA ALA A 64 -6.98 5.45 10.16
C ALA A 64 -6.98 6.34 11.39
N LEU A 65 -6.85 5.76 12.60
CA LEU A 65 -6.77 6.49 13.86
C LEU A 65 -5.53 7.40 13.91
N GLU A 66 -4.36 6.88 13.51
CA GLU A 66 -3.13 7.66 13.59
C GLU A 66 -3.07 8.78 12.53
N ILE A 67 -3.63 8.56 11.32
CA ILE A 67 -3.79 9.60 10.30
C ILE A 67 -4.69 10.72 10.81
N ALA A 68 -5.81 10.38 11.45
CA ALA A 68 -6.73 11.35 12.03
C ALA A 68 -6.07 12.13 13.20
N ARG A 69 -5.44 11.42 14.12
CA ARG A 69 -4.73 12.05 15.27
C ARG A 69 -3.65 13.03 14.82
N GLN A 70 -2.90 12.68 13.77
CA GLN A 70 -1.87 13.55 13.21
C GLN A 70 -2.41 14.60 12.22
N LYS A 71 -3.73 14.67 11.99
CA LYS A 71 -4.39 15.63 11.08
C LYS A 71 -3.74 15.70 9.70
N LYS A 72 -3.46 14.53 9.10
CA LYS A 72 -2.74 14.46 7.83
C LYS A 72 -3.60 14.75 6.60
N CYS A 73 -4.91 14.83 6.78
CA CYS A 73 -5.91 15.09 5.74
C CYS A 73 -7.12 15.78 6.36
N ASP A 74 -8.00 16.33 5.51
CA ASP A 74 -9.26 16.94 5.93
C ASP A 74 -10.34 15.87 6.09
N GLU A 75 -10.30 14.84 5.24
CA GLU A 75 -11.23 13.70 5.27
C GLU A 75 -10.46 12.40 5.11
N VAL A 76 -10.85 11.34 5.85
CA VAL A 76 -10.28 10.00 5.70
C VAL A 76 -11.34 9.00 5.23
N TRP A 77 -11.10 8.38 4.07
CA TRP A 77 -11.93 7.32 3.51
C TRP A 77 -11.52 5.98 4.09
N LEU A 78 -12.45 5.36 4.79
CA LEU A 78 -12.29 4.10 5.49
C LEU A 78 -12.90 2.99 4.64
N ILE A 79 -12.08 2.26 3.89
CA ILE A 79 -12.56 1.28 2.92
C ILE A 79 -12.46 -0.13 3.49
N ALA A 80 -13.61 -0.81 3.62
CA ALA A 80 -13.71 -2.22 3.98
C ALA A 80 -15.10 -2.77 3.69
N ARG A 81 -15.30 -4.09 3.88
CA ARG A 81 -16.57 -4.78 3.65
C ARG A 81 -17.50 -4.76 4.86
N ARG A 82 -16.95 -4.61 6.08
CA ARG A 82 -17.71 -4.72 7.36
C ARG A 82 -18.22 -3.35 7.79
N LYS A 83 -19.45 -3.02 7.39
CA LYS A 83 -20.04 -1.70 7.60
C LYS A 83 -20.09 -1.31 9.09
N GLU A 84 -20.53 -2.20 9.96
CA GLU A 84 -20.69 -1.94 11.41
C GLU A 84 -19.36 -1.56 12.06
N ARG A 85 -18.25 -2.19 11.61
CA ARG A 85 -16.92 -1.87 12.12
C ARG A 85 -16.41 -0.52 11.58
N LEU A 86 -16.76 -0.16 10.35
CA LEU A 86 -16.46 1.16 9.81
C LEU A 86 -17.19 2.25 10.56
N ASP A 87 -18.49 2.05 10.83
CA ASP A 87 -19.31 3.00 11.59
C ASP A 87 -18.77 3.18 13.03
N ALA A 88 -18.33 2.10 13.67
CA ALA A 88 -17.69 2.17 14.98
C ALA A 88 -16.34 2.92 14.93
N LEU A 89 -15.55 2.72 13.89
CA LEU A 89 -14.29 3.44 13.69
C LEU A 89 -14.52 4.93 13.43
N CYS A 90 -15.54 5.28 12.64
CA CYS A 90 -15.93 6.68 12.43
C CYS A 90 -16.18 7.39 13.76
N LYS A 91 -16.98 6.79 14.65
CA LYS A 91 -17.24 7.35 15.99
C LYS A 91 -15.96 7.60 16.80
N LYS A 92 -14.96 6.71 16.68
CA LYS A 92 -13.67 6.91 17.34
C LYS A 92 -12.91 8.09 16.75
N ILE A 93 -12.90 8.24 15.41
CA ILE A 93 -12.18 9.32 14.72
C ILE A 93 -12.84 10.68 14.96
N GLU A 94 -14.16 10.75 15.02
CA GLU A 94 -14.90 11.97 15.29
C GLU A 94 -14.48 12.65 16.61
N THR A 95 -13.99 11.86 17.57
CA THR A 95 -13.46 12.42 18.85
C THR A 95 -12.15 13.19 18.67
N GLU A 96 -11.39 12.95 17.60
CA GLU A 96 -10.06 13.55 17.36
C GLU A 96 -10.14 14.97 16.73
N LYS A 97 -11.30 15.54 16.52
CA LYS A 97 -11.55 16.87 15.97
C LYS A 97 -10.60 17.32 14.84
N GLY A 98 -11.13 17.62 13.67
CA GLY A 98 -10.40 18.22 12.55
C GLY A 98 -10.11 17.29 11.38
N VAL A 99 -10.51 16.03 11.45
CA VAL A 99 -10.55 15.10 10.30
C VAL A 99 -11.92 14.47 10.22
N VAL A 100 -12.56 14.51 9.06
CA VAL A 100 -13.88 13.93 8.82
C VAL A 100 -13.70 12.46 8.41
N PRO A 101 -14.20 11.48 9.18
CA PRO A 101 -14.18 10.08 8.75
C PRO A 101 -15.32 9.82 7.76
N ARG A 102 -15.00 9.11 6.68
CA ARG A 102 -15.98 8.68 5.68
C ARG A 102 -15.96 7.16 5.52
N PRO A 103 -16.98 6.44 5.98
CA PRO A 103 -17.06 5.00 5.78
C PRO A 103 -17.41 4.71 4.31
N VAL A 104 -16.62 3.83 3.68
CA VAL A 104 -16.85 3.35 2.32
C VAL A 104 -16.96 1.84 2.37
N CYS A 105 -18.19 1.34 2.48
CA CYS A 105 -18.47 -0.10 2.48
C CYS A 105 -18.34 -0.64 1.06
N MET A 106 -17.18 -1.25 0.75
CA MET A 106 -16.84 -1.70 -0.60
C MET A 106 -15.93 -2.91 -0.57
N ASP A 107 -16.18 -3.88 -1.46
CA ASP A 107 -15.20 -4.89 -1.82
C ASP A 107 -14.32 -4.35 -2.96
N ILE A 108 -13.03 -4.30 -2.71
CA ILE A 108 -12.03 -3.80 -3.66
C ILE A 108 -11.28 -4.93 -4.38
N SER A 109 -11.66 -6.19 -4.18
CA SER A 109 -10.97 -7.34 -4.77
C SER A 109 -11.11 -7.36 -6.29
N GLY A 110 -10.04 -7.78 -6.96
CA GLY A 110 -10.01 -7.97 -8.40
C GLY A 110 -10.21 -6.70 -9.23
N ARG A 111 -10.39 -6.87 -10.53
CA ARG A 111 -10.61 -5.75 -11.47
C ARG A 111 -11.89 -4.99 -11.19
N GLU A 112 -12.98 -5.71 -10.91
CA GLU A 112 -14.26 -5.08 -10.57
C GLU A 112 -14.17 -4.20 -9.32
N GLY A 113 -13.39 -4.61 -8.33
CA GLY A 113 -13.11 -3.80 -7.14
C GLY A 113 -12.38 -2.49 -7.49
N VAL A 114 -11.41 -2.56 -8.41
CA VAL A 114 -10.72 -1.38 -8.93
C VAL A 114 -11.66 -0.45 -9.69
N GLU A 115 -12.56 -0.99 -10.52
CA GLU A 115 -13.57 -0.20 -11.25
C GLU A 115 -14.53 0.50 -10.30
N ARG A 116 -15.01 -0.20 -9.26
CA ARG A 116 -15.84 0.42 -8.21
C ARG A 116 -15.12 1.57 -7.51
N PHE A 117 -13.83 1.38 -7.22
CA PHE A 117 -13.00 2.43 -6.63
C PHE A 117 -12.79 3.62 -7.57
N ALA A 118 -12.56 3.39 -8.86
CA ALA A 118 -12.45 4.44 -9.86
C ALA A 118 -13.75 5.27 -9.97
N LYS A 119 -14.90 4.60 -10.02
CA LYS A 119 -16.22 5.27 -10.02
C LYS A 119 -16.45 6.14 -8.78
N LEU A 120 -15.88 5.77 -7.62
CA LEU A 120 -15.92 6.61 -6.43
C LEU A 120 -15.19 7.95 -6.67
N PHE A 121 -14.03 7.93 -7.31
CA PHE A 121 -13.28 9.14 -7.66
C PHE A 121 -14.02 10.01 -8.68
N GLU A 122 -14.63 9.42 -9.68
CA GLU A 122 -15.45 10.12 -10.67
C GLU A 122 -16.64 10.84 -10.01
N LYS A 123 -17.32 10.16 -9.08
CA LYS A 123 -18.48 10.72 -8.35
C LYS A 123 -18.09 11.95 -7.51
N GLU A 124 -16.86 12.00 -6.98
CA GLU A 124 -16.36 13.13 -6.21
C GLU A 124 -15.97 14.34 -7.08
N GLY A 125 -16.05 14.23 -8.39
CA GLY A 125 -15.83 15.35 -9.33
C GLY A 125 -14.37 15.80 -9.49
N GLY A 126 -13.42 15.17 -8.79
CA GLY A 126 -11.99 15.46 -8.92
C GLY A 126 -11.48 16.70 -8.19
N ASP A 127 -12.32 17.39 -7.42
CA ASP A 127 -11.95 18.62 -6.69
C ASP A 127 -11.27 18.32 -5.34
N PHE A 128 -10.33 17.36 -5.34
CA PHE A 128 -9.58 16.95 -4.17
C PHE A 128 -8.17 16.47 -4.52
N THR A 129 -7.31 16.37 -3.53
CA THR A 129 -6.00 15.72 -3.63
C THR A 129 -5.92 14.52 -2.70
N VAL A 130 -5.23 13.46 -3.11
CA VAL A 130 -4.90 12.33 -2.25
C VAL A 130 -3.62 12.64 -1.49
N GLY A 131 -3.76 13.04 -0.23
CA GLY A 131 -2.64 13.35 0.64
C GLY A 131 -1.92 12.10 1.15
N ILE A 132 -2.69 11.04 1.45
CA ILE A 132 -2.15 9.75 1.87
C ILE A 132 -3.02 8.61 1.38
N LEU A 133 -2.39 7.61 0.73
CA LEU A 133 -3.01 6.33 0.38
C LEU A 133 -2.31 5.22 1.17
N VAL A 134 -3.10 4.42 1.90
CA VAL A 134 -2.63 3.22 2.59
C VAL A 134 -3.34 2.00 2.03
N ASN A 135 -2.67 1.28 1.14
CA ASN A 135 -3.09 -0.03 0.66
C ASN A 135 -2.70 -1.10 1.70
N ASN A 136 -3.62 -1.32 2.65
CA ASN A 136 -3.41 -2.26 3.74
C ASN A 136 -4.28 -3.52 3.63
N ALA A 137 -5.41 -3.47 2.93
CA ALA A 137 -6.27 -4.62 2.71
C ALA A 137 -5.46 -5.80 2.14
N GLY A 138 -5.69 -6.99 2.69
CA GLY A 138 -5.01 -8.21 2.27
C GLY A 138 -5.18 -9.32 3.27
N PHE A 139 -5.01 -10.55 2.82
CA PHE A 139 -5.03 -11.74 3.66
C PHE A 139 -3.99 -12.76 3.21
N GLY A 140 -3.88 -13.85 3.94
CA GLY A 140 -3.04 -14.99 3.63
C GLY A 140 -3.77 -16.30 3.83
N THR A 141 -3.22 -17.40 3.32
CA THR A 141 -3.71 -18.75 3.54
C THR A 141 -2.55 -19.63 4.00
N TYR A 142 -2.64 -20.20 5.19
CA TYR A 142 -1.65 -21.13 5.72
C TYR A 142 -1.85 -22.53 5.14
N GLY A 143 -0.78 -23.30 5.06
CA GLY A 143 -0.78 -24.69 4.62
C GLY A 143 0.02 -24.93 3.34
N PRO A 144 0.31 -26.21 3.03
CA PRO A 144 0.88 -26.59 1.74
C PRO A 144 -0.10 -26.24 0.62
N PHE A 145 0.40 -25.77 -0.51
CA PHE A 145 -0.45 -25.36 -1.65
C PHE A 145 -1.36 -26.50 -2.16
N SER A 146 -0.89 -27.76 -2.08
CA SER A 146 -1.70 -28.93 -2.44
C SER A 146 -2.87 -29.23 -1.48
N GLU A 147 -2.94 -28.54 -0.34
CA GLU A 147 -3.96 -28.76 0.69
C GLU A 147 -4.87 -27.55 0.90
N THR A 148 -4.52 -26.39 0.31
CA THR A 148 -5.32 -25.16 0.37
C THR A 148 -6.33 -25.10 -0.76
N ASP A 149 -7.41 -24.32 -0.57
CA ASP A 149 -8.40 -24.04 -1.61
C ASP A 149 -7.81 -23.10 -2.67
N VAL A 150 -7.77 -23.56 -3.91
CA VAL A 150 -7.22 -22.80 -5.05
C VAL A 150 -7.99 -21.51 -5.29
N MET A 151 -9.32 -21.51 -5.14
CA MET A 151 -10.11 -20.28 -5.33
C MET A 151 -9.75 -19.23 -4.30
N ARG A 152 -9.56 -19.62 -3.04
CA ARG A 152 -9.08 -18.73 -1.98
C ARG A 152 -7.67 -18.19 -2.26
N GLU A 153 -6.79 -18.98 -2.86
CA GLU A 153 -5.45 -18.52 -3.27
C GLU A 153 -5.53 -17.48 -4.42
N LEU A 154 -6.46 -17.66 -5.37
CA LEU A 154 -6.72 -16.69 -6.43
C LEU A 154 -7.33 -15.40 -5.87
N ASP A 155 -8.30 -15.48 -4.98
CA ASP A 155 -8.87 -14.33 -4.26
C ASP A 155 -7.78 -13.53 -3.52
N MET A 156 -6.77 -14.24 -2.97
CA MET A 156 -5.63 -13.61 -2.32
C MET A 156 -4.77 -12.80 -3.32
N ILE A 157 -4.56 -13.32 -4.53
CA ILE A 157 -3.84 -12.61 -5.59
C ILE A 157 -4.64 -11.36 -5.99
N ASP A 158 -5.95 -11.53 -6.17
CA ASP A 158 -6.85 -10.45 -6.57
C ASP A 158 -6.88 -9.30 -5.56
N LEU A 159 -6.92 -9.62 -4.27
CA LEU A 159 -6.90 -8.57 -3.26
C LEU A 159 -5.49 -8.01 -3.02
N ASN A 160 -4.49 -8.87 -2.85
CA ASN A 160 -3.14 -8.43 -2.45
C ASN A 160 -2.35 -7.77 -3.60
N CYS A 161 -2.61 -8.15 -4.87
CA CYS A 161 -1.87 -7.68 -6.03
C CYS A 161 -2.75 -6.85 -6.97
N THR A 162 -3.81 -7.42 -7.54
CA THR A 162 -4.65 -6.77 -8.55
C THR A 162 -5.28 -5.48 -7.99
N ALA A 163 -5.97 -5.59 -6.85
CA ALA A 163 -6.58 -4.44 -6.20
C ALA A 163 -5.54 -3.37 -5.83
N LEU A 164 -4.47 -3.76 -5.13
CA LEU A 164 -3.43 -2.82 -4.70
C LEU A 164 -2.83 -2.05 -5.89
N THR A 165 -2.53 -2.74 -6.99
CA THR A 165 -1.98 -2.12 -8.21
C THR A 165 -2.97 -1.14 -8.82
N GLY A 166 -4.24 -1.55 -8.97
CA GLY A 166 -5.29 -0.70 -9.52
C GLY A 166 -5.56 0.54 -8.67
N LEU A 167 -5.62 0.38 -7.34
CA LEU A 167 -5.84 1.51 -6.44
C LEU A 167 -4.66 2.51 -6.48
N CYS A 168 -3.42 2.04 -6.61
CA CYS A 168 -2.28 2.92 -6.87
C CYS A 168 -2.47 3.69 -8.18
N GLY A 169 -2.84 3.01 -9.27
CA GLY A 169 -3.05 3.63 -10.58
C GLY A 169 -4.14 4.69 -10.57
N VAL A 170 -5.29 4.40 -9.98
CA VAL A 170 -6.43 5.33 -9.86
C VAL A 170 -6.07 6.55 -8.99
N SER A 171 -5.32 6.35 -7.91
CA SER A 171 -5.02 7.43 -6.96
C SER A 171 -3.87 8.34 -7.40
N LEU A 172 -2.88 7.81 -8.13
CA LEU A 172 -1.68 8.55 -8.52
C LEU A 172 -1.92 9.87 -9.26
N PRO A 173 -2.90 10.00 -10.20
CA PRO A 173 -3.21 11.28 -10.83
C PRO A 173 -3.62 12.38 -9.85
N TYR A 174 -4.21 12.01 -8.71
CA TYR A 174 -4.69 12.92 -7.66
C TYR A 174 -3.63 13.18 -6.57
N MET A 175 -2.45 12.57 -6.66
CA MET A 175 -1.36 12.76 -5.71
C MET A 175 -0.42 13.86 -6.17
N THR A 176 -0.01 14.72 -5.25
CA THR A 176 0.84 15.88 -5.48
C THR A 176 2.13 15.80 -4.67
N LYS A 177 3.02 16.79 -4.84
CA LYS A 177 4.25 16.92 -4.03
C LYS A 177 3.91 16.87 -2.54
N GLY A 178 4.56 15.99 -1.81
CA GLY A 178 4.31 15.79 -0.38
C GLY A 178 3.31 14.69 -0.06
N SER A 179 2.52 14.19 -1.03
CA SER A 179 1.66 13.02 -0.85
C SER A 179 2.45 11.78 -0.43
N VAL A 180 1.79 10.88 0.30
CA VAL A 180 2.38 9.63 0.82
C VAL A 180 1.59 8.44 0.32
N LEU A 181 2.27 7.42 -0.24
CA LEU A 181 1.70 6.14 -0.62
C LEU A 181 2.37 5.03 0.19
N ILE A 182 1.57 4.25 0.90
CA ILE A 182 2.04 3.12 1.72
C ILE A 182 1.37 1.85 1.21
N ASN A 183 2.19 0.86 0.83
CA ASN A 183 1.72 -0.48 0.48
C ASN A 183 2.14 -1.47 1.57
N THR A 184 1.19 -2.24 2.10
CA THR A 184 1.46 -3.25 3.12
C THR A 184 1.99 -4.53 2.45
N ALA A 185 3.31 -4.62 2.39
CA ALA A 185 4.06 -5.82 2.05
C ALA A 185 4.15 -6.78 3.26
N SER A 186 5.26 -7.43 3.48
CA SER A 186 5.49 -8.33 4.61
C SER A 186 6.99 -8.65 4.74
N LEU A 187 7.41 -9.15 5.88
CA LEU A 187 8.70 -9.84 6.00
C LEU A 187 8.79 -11.07 5.07
N ALA A 188 7.64 -11.69 4.75
CA ALA A 188 7.52 -12.74 3.74
C ALA A 188 7.93 -12.31 2.33
N SER A 189 8.00 -11.02 2.05
CA SER A 189 8.43 -10.48 0.75
C SER A 189 9.89 -10.79 0.40
N PHE A 190 10.71 -11.05 1.40
CA PHE A 190 12.17 -11.22 1.22
C PHE A 190 12.58 -12.66 0.92
N SER A 191 11.69 -13.63 1.11
CA SER A 191 12.01 -15.06 0.92
C SER A 191 10.80 -15.87 0.49
N PRO A 192 10.95 -16.89 -0.37
CA PRO A 192 9.90 -17.86 -0.60
C PRO A 192 9.65 -18.68 0.67
N LEU A 193 8.39 -18.91 1.01
CA LEU A 193 8.01 -19.64 2.22
C LEU A 193 7.20 -20.89 1.89
N GLY A 194 7.69 -22.08 2.24
CA GLY A 194 6.87 -23.29 2.24
C GLY A 194 5.70 -23.15 3.24
N ASN A 195 4.58 -23.82 2.99
CA ASN A 195 3.31 -23.67 3.73
C ASN A 195 2.72 -22.25 3.72
N PHE A 196 3.15 -21.40 2.78
CA PHE A 196 2.67 -20.02 2.63
C PHE A 196 3.08 -19.45 1.26
N ALA A 197 3.08 -20.30 0.24
CA ALA A 197 3.72 -20.03 -1.06
C ALA A 197 3.11 -18.83 -1.78
N VAL A 198 1.78 -18.84 -1.99
CA VAL A 198 1.09 -17.75 -2.72
C VAL A 198 1.17 -16.45 -1.95
N TYR A 199 0.96 -16.47 -0.63
CA TYR A 199 1.11 -15.26 0.17
C TYR A 199 2.50 -14.64 0.06
N ALA A 200 3.57 -15.44 0.19
CA ALA A 200 4.94 -14.93 0.07
C ALA A 200 5.19 -14.35 -1.33
N ALA A 201 4.65 -14.98 -2.38
CA ALA A 201 4.73 -14.49 -3.75
C ALA A 201 3.97 -13.15 -3.92
N THR A 202 2.74 -13.02 -3.40
CA THR A 202 1.98 -11.76 -3.47
C THR A 202 2.72 -10.63 -2.73
N LYS A 203 3.31 -10.91 -1.57
CA LYS A 203 4.03 -9.89 -0.79
C LYS A 203 5.37 -9.52 -1.41
N ALA A 204 6.05 -10.45 -2.11
CA ALA A 204 7.22 -10.15 -2.93
C ALA A 204 6.86 -9.23 -4.13
N TYR A 205 5.73 -9.50 -4.80
CA TYR A 205 5.17 -8.61 -5.82
C TYR A 205 4.97 -7.20 -5.25
N VAL A 206 4.26 -7.07 -4.11
CA VAL A 206 3.97 -5.77 -3.48
C VAL A 206 5.25 -5.00 -3.15
N LEU A 207 6.27 -5.67 -2.60
CA LEU A 207 7.55 -5.03 -2.28
C LEU A 207 8.24 -4.51 -3.54
N ASN A 208 8.39 -5.35 -4.57
CA ASN A 208 9.08 -4.97 -5.82
C ASN A 208 8.32 -3.86 -6.55
N PHE A 209 7.00 -3.97 -6.69
CA PHE A 209 6.14 -2.94 -7.27
C PHE A 209 6.30 -1.61 -6.53
N THR A 210 6.25 -1.62 -5.20
CA THR A 210 6.36 -0.41 -4.38
C THR A 210 7.71 0.29 -4.55
N LEU A 211 8.80 -0.49 -4.63
CA LEU A 211 10.14 0.08 -4.82
C LEU A 211 10.32 0.68 -6.21
N ALA A 212 9.82 0.01 -7.25
CA ALA A 212 9.83 0.52 -8.62
C ALA A 212 9.01 1.81 -8.73
N LEU A 213 7.76 1.79 -8.24
CA LEU A 213 6.89 2.95 -8.21
C LEU A 213 7.52 4.13 -7.45
N ALA A 214 8.22 3.85 -6.34
CA ALA A 214 8.93 4.89 -5.58
C ALA A 214 10.03 5.60 -6.40
N ALA A 215 10.64 4.91 -7.36
CA ALA A 215 11.62 5.50 -8.27
C ALA A 215 10.92 6.34 -9.35
N GLU A 216 9.85 5.82 -9.95
CA GLU A 216 9.10 6.47 -11.04
C GLU A 216 8.45 7.79 -10.62
N VAL A 217 7.90 7.87 -9.41
CA VAL A 217 7.20 9.08 -8.94
C VAL A 217 8.07 10.02 -8.10
N ARG A 218 9.37 9.75 -8.00
CA ARG A 218 10.32 10.52 -7.18
C ARG A 218 10.33 12.02 -7.55
N ASP A 219 10.41 12.31 -8.83
CA ASP A 219 10.53 13.68 -9.32
C ASP A 219 9.22 14.47 -9.16
N ARG A 220 8.09 13.78 -9.00
CA ARG A 220 6.82 14.38 -8.60
C ARG A 220 6.78 14.75 -7.11
N GLY A 221 7.79 14.37 -6.32
CA GLY A 221 7.86 14.61 -4.89
C GLY A 221 6.89 13.76 -4.07
N ILE A 222 6.37 12.66 -4.63
CA ILE A 222 5.49 11.70 -3.94
C ILE A 222 6.37 10.71 -3.15
N ARG A 223 6.04 10.48 -1.91
CA ARG A 223 6.75 9.54 -1.02
C ARG A 223 6.07 8.18 -1.02
N VAL A 224 6.77 7.16 -1.49
CA VAL A 224 6.24 5.79 -1.55
C VAL A 224 7.04 4.89 -0.61
N CYS A 225 6.35 4.09 0.22
CA CYS A 225 6.94 3.23 1.23
C CYS A 225 6.25 1.86 1.29
N ALA A 226 7.03 0.78 1.31
CA ALA A 226 6.56 -0.56 1.62
C ALA A 226 6.63 -0.81 3.13
N LEU A 227 5.50 -1.05 3.79
CA LEU A 227 5.48 -1.57 5.14
C LEU A 227 5.78 -3.09 5.08
N CYS A 228 6.85 -3.53 5.72
CA CYS A 228 7.28 -4.92 5.72
C CYS A 228 7.22 -5.51 7.15
N PRO A 229 6.03 -5.76 7.70
CA PRO A 229 5.90 -6.27 9.06
C PRO A 229 6.24 -7.77 9.11
N GLY A 230 6.76 -8.20 10.26
CA GLY A 230 6.75 -9.60 10.65
C GLY A 230 5.43 -9.97 11.34
N SER A 231 5.49 -10.68 12.46
CA SER A 231 4.31 -11.01 13.25
C SER A 231 3.77 -9.78 13.96
N VAL A 232 2.52 -9.41 13.67
CA VAL A 232 1.78 -8.31 14.32
C VAL A 232 0.52 -8.89 14.96
N SER A 233 0.18 -8.43 16.17
CA SER A 233 -1.01 -8.86 16.90
C SER A 233 -2.27 -8.27 16.25
N THR A 234 -2.91 -9.04 15.37
CA THR A 234 -4.12 -8.71 14.60
C THR A 234 -4.92 -9.97 14.29
N GLU A 235 -6.11 -9.83 13.73
CA GLU A 235 -6.95 -10.94 13.23
C GLU A 235 -6.31 -11.73 12.07
N PHE A 236 -5.15 -11.29 11.55
CA PHE A 236 -4.53 -11.89 10.36
C PHE A 236 -4.26 -13.39 10.51
N ALA A 237 -3.75 -13.83 11.67
CA ALA A 237 -3.42 -15.24 11.88
C ALA A 237 -4.69 -16.13 11.91
N GLU A 238 -5.79 -15.63 12.46
CA GLU A 238 -7.08 -16.30 12.48
C GLU A 238 -7.62 -16.47 11.06
N VAL A 239 -7.61 -15.39 10.27
CA VAL A 239 -8.04 -15.40 8.87
C VAL A 239 -7.16 -16.31 8.03
N ALA A 240 -5.82 -16.24 8.18
CA ALA A 240 -4.87 -17.03 7.41
C ALA A 240 -4.94 -18.52 7.72
N SER A 241 -5.31 -18.88 8.94
CA SER A 241 -5.41 -20.27 9.40
C SER A 241 -6.83 -20.85 9.27
N ASN A 242 -7.79 -20.08 8.74
CA ASN A 242 -9.22 -20.42 8.74
C ASN A 242 -9.73 -20.79 10.14
N GLY A 243 -9.36 -19.98 11.16
CA GLY A 243 -9.77 -20.17 12.54
C GLY A 243 -8.96 -21.22 13.34
N ALA A 244 -7.98 -21.90 12.73
CA ALA A 244 -7.14 -22.86 13.45
C ALA A 244 -6.18 -22.20 14.46
N ARG A 245 -5.91 -20.89 14.31
CA ARG A 245 -5.04 -20.12 15.17
C ARG A 245 -5.66 -18.78 15.51
N LYS A 246 -6.08 -18.59 16.75
CA LYS A 246 -6.75 -17.36 17.20
C LYS A 246 -5.79 -16.20 17.50
N GLU A 247 -4.56 -16.48 17.90
CA GLU A 247 -3.63 -15.45 18.36
C GLU A 247 -2.25 -15.57 17.73
N VAL A 248 -1.58 -14.43 17.64
CA VAL A 248 -0.15 -14.34 17.27
C VAL A 248 0.67 -14.24 18.53
N LEU A 249 1.32 -15.35 18.92
CA LEU A 249 2.23 -15.35 20.06
C LEU A 249 3.41 -14.40 19.76
N HIS A 250 3.70 -13.50 20.72
CA HIS A 250 4.80 -12.52 20.60
C HIS A 250 4.72 -11.59 19.39
N GLY A 251 3.51 -11.27 18.91
CA GLY A 251 3.31 -10.26 17.88
C GLY A 251 3.67 -8.86 18.38
N VAL A 252 4.18 -8.02 17.48
CA VAL A 252 4.34 -6.60 17.75
C VAL A 252 2.97 -5.94 17.73
N ALA A 253 2.72 -4.95 18.58
CA ALA A 253 1.46 -4.21 18.61
C ALA A 253 1.25 -3.45 17.29
N ALA A 254 -0.02 -3.41 16.81
CA ALA A 254 -0.36 -2.81 15.53
C ALA A 254 -0.12 -1.30 15.52
N ASP A 255 -0.48 -0.59 16.60
CA ASP A 255 -0.26 0.84 16.80
C ASP A 255 1.22 1.23 16.64
N LYS A 256 2.12 0.49 17.32
CA LYS A 256 3.57 0.72 17.23
C LYS A 256 4.12 0.48 15.82
N THR A 257 3.61 -0.55 15.15
CA THR A 257 4.00 -0.88 13.78
C THR A 257 3.57 0.21 12.81
N VAL A 258 2.35 0.72 12.95
CA VAL A 258 1.79 1.80 12.14
C VAL A 258 2.53 3.12 12.37
N ALA A 259 2.71 3.53 13.63
CA ALA A 259 3.44 4.76 13.97
C ALA A 259 4.87 4.73 13.40
N HIS A 260 5.56 3.59 13.49
CA HIS A 260 6.88 3.41 12.88
C HIS A 260 6.83 3.55 11.35
N CYS A 261 5.81 2.97 10.71
CA CYS A 261 5.64 3.04 9.26
C CYS A 261 5.44 4.47 8.78
N LEU A 262 4.51 5.21 9.36
CA LEU A 262 4.23 6.60 9.03
C LEU A 262 5.49 7.46 9.16
N LYS A 263 6.23 7.33 10.28
CA LYS A 263 7.51 8.01 10.47
C LYS A 263 8.57 7.65 9.42
N CYS A 264 8.61 6.40 8.98
CA CYS A 264 9.51 5.98 7.89
C CYS A 264 9.10 6.60 6.55
N ALA A 265 7.81 6.56 6.20
CA ALA A 265 7.28 7.12 4.97
C ALA A 265 7.51 8.64 4.88
N GLU A 266 7.27 9.37 5.96
CA GLU A 266 7.52 10.81 6.07
C GLU A 266 8.98 11.18 5.87
N ARG A 267 9.89 10.35 6.34
CA ARG A 267 11.34 10.51 6.14
C ARG A 267 11.81 10.04 4.76
N GLY A 268 10.89 9.68 3.85
CA GLY A 268 11.20 9.22 2.50
C GLY A 268 11.87 7.84 2.43
N LYS A 269 11.82 7.03 3.51
CA LYS A 269 12.31 5.65 3.48
C LYS A 269 11.42 4.80 2.59
N LYS A 270 12.05 3.97 1.77
CA LYS A 270 11.35 3.12 0.79
C LYS A 270 10.78 1.84 1.40
N THR A 271 11.31 1.44 2.57
CA THR A 271 10.82 0.29 3.35
C THR A 271 10.75 0.64 4.83
N ALA A 272 9.71 0.16 5.50
CA ALA A 272 9.52 0.25 6.94
C ALA A 272 9.62 -1.15 7.57
N LEU A 273 10.74 -1.42 8.21
CA LEU A 273 11.05 -2.62 9.00
C LEU A 273 11.28 -2.17 10.43
N MET A 274 10.40 -2.53 11.35
CA MET A 274 10.41 -1.97 12.71
C MET A 274 11.54 -2.54 13.56
N THR A 275 11.61 -3.86 13.74
CA THR A 275 12.54 -4.48 14.65
C THR A 275 13.90 -4.79 13.99
N TRP A 276 14.97 -4.85 14.80
CA TRP A 276 16.29 -5.23 14.31
C TRP A 276 16.31 -6.69 13.77
N LYS A 277 15.52 -7.59 14.38
CA LYS A 277 15.37 -8.98 13.91
C LYS A 277 14.79 -9.05 12.49
N TRP A 278 13.79 -8.21 12.18
CA TRP A 278 13.21 -8.13 10.84
C TRP A 278 14.19 -7.57 9.81
N LYS A 279 14.98 -6.57 10.21
CA LYS A 279 16.03 -6.00 9.35
C LYS A 279 17.13 -7.03 9.06
N LEU A 280 17.55 -7.77 10.10
CA LEU A 280 18.55 -8.82 9.96
C LEU A 280 18.04 -9.95 9.03
N PHE A 281 16.79 -10.40 9.21
CA PHE A 281 16.20 -11.41 8.34
C PHE A 281 16.14 -10.93 6.89
N ALA A 282 15.68 -9.71 6.64
CA ALA A 282 15.59 -9.13 5.29
C ALA A 282 16.97 -8.98 4.63
N ALA A 283 18.04 -8.74 5.40
CA ALA A 283 19.40 -8.70 4.90
C ALA A 283 19.95 -10.11 4.62
N ALA A 284 19.82 -11.02 5.59
CA ALA A 284 20.34 -12.38 5.50
C ALA A 284 19.67 -13.20 4.39
N SER A 285 18.37 -12.96 4.13
CA SER A 285 17.63 -13.65 3.07
C SER A 285 18.21 -13.44 1.66
N ARG A 286 19.01 -12.39 1.46
CA ARG A 286 19.69 -12.12 0.19
C ARG A 286 20.93 -12.99 -0.02
N LEU A 287 21.51 -13.49 1.07
CA LEU A 287 22.73 -14.31 1.07
C LEU A 287 22.42 -15.81 1.05
N LEU A 288 21.24 -16.20 1.50
CA LEU A 288 20.83 -17.59 1.57
C LEU A 288 20.16 -18.04 0.28
N GLY A 289 20.42 -19.27 -0.14
CA GLY A 289 19.76 -19.87 -1.32
C GLY A 289 18.23 -19.90 -1.15
N ARG A 290 17.51 -19.29 -2.08
CA ARG A 290 16.04 -19.13 -2.01
C ARG A 290 15.32 -20.48 -1.83
N TYR A 291 15.72 -21.51 -2.57
CA TYR A 291 15.14 -22.85 -2.45
C TYR A 291 15.42 -23.48 -1.08
N ALA A 292 16.61 -23.29 -0.52
CA ALA A 292 16.96 -23.81 0.81
C ALA A 292 16.05 -23.21 1.90
N ILE A 293 15.75 -21.90 1.82
CA ILE A 293 14.81 -21.26 2.74
C ILE A 293 13.40 -21.83 2.58
N ALA A 294 12.92 -21.98 1.33
CA ALA A 294 11.60 -22.57 1.08
C ALA A 294 11.50 -24.00 1.64
N ARG A 295 12.54 -24.80 1.43
CA ARG A 295 12.60 -26.19 1.92
C ARG A 295 12.64 -26.26 3.44
N PHE A 296 13.44 -25.38 4.07
CA PHE A 296 13.53 -25.28 5.53
C PHE A 296 12.18 -24.89 6.13
N THR A 297 11.54 -23.84 5.61
CA THR A 297 10.25 -23.37 6.12
C THR A 297 9.13 -24.39 5.91
N TYR A 298 9.15 -25.12 4.80
CA TYR A 298 8.20 -26.22 4.56
C TYR A 298 8.36 -27.33 5.61
N LYS A 299 9.56 -27.73 5.95
CA LYS A 299 9.83 -28.81 6.90
C LYS A 299 9.57 -28.40 8.35
N HIS A 300 10.03 -27.21 8.74
CA HIS A 300 10.14 -26.83 10.14
C HIS A 300 9.09 -25.80 10.59
N TRP A 301 8.53 -25.00 9.69
CA TRP A 301 7.53 -23.99 10.05
C TRP A 301 6.13 -24.42 9.59
N LYS A 302 5.56 -25.38 10.34
CA LYS A 302 4.18 -25.81 10.10
C LYS A 302 3.22 -24.66 10.39
N ARG A 303 2.30 -24.43 9.48
CA ARG A 303 1.26 -23.41 9.56
C ARG A 303 -0.10 -24.11 9.55
N PRO A 304 -0.77 -24.23 10.71
CA PRO A 304 -2.04 -24.93 10.77
C PRO A 304 -3.10 -24.21 9.94
N TYR A 305 -3.91 -25.00 9.27
CA TYR A 305 -5.06 -24.54 8.49
C TYR A 305 -6.22 -25.48 8.76
N ARG A 306 -7.41 -24.92 9.05
CA ARG A 306 -8.63 -25.71 9.18
C ARG A 306 -9.27 -25.86 7.80
N LYS A 307 -9.47 -27.10 7.36
CA LYS A 307 -10.18 -27.43 6.12
C LYS A 307 -11.66 -27.13 6.23
#